data_98b697ff3a418bd771cb905c3627edf4
#
_entry.id   98b697ff3a418bd771cb905c3627edf4
#
_cell.length_a   1.000
_cell.length_b   1.000
_cell.length_c   1.000
_cell.angle_alpha   90.00
_cell.angle_beta   90.00
_cell.angle_gamma   90.00
#
_symmetry.space_group_name_H-M   'P 1'
#
loop_
_entity.id
_entity.type
_entity.pdbx_description
1 polymer ?
#
loop_
_entity_poly.entity_id
_entity_poly.type
_entity_poly.pdbx_seq_one_letter_code
_entity_poly.pdbx_strand_id
1 'polypeptide(L)'
;MVILENVYKVYNEGTQQAFEALRSINLHIAKGETVILSGVSGSGKSTLLSLIAALDKPSSGKIVVAGELISKLPDLHASEYRAKRIGVVFQHFNLLEDLSVEENVIVPLIHSGLSLSTIQEMAAKSMQRAAIGHKATQSVKELSGGEKQRCAIARALVHEPELILCDEPTANLDKANSLKFIEILEMLHTLGKTIIIATHDPLFEKLSFVGRVIHMEDGIIKT
;
A
#
# COMPACT_ATOMS: atom_id res chain seq x y z
N MET A 1 0.07 -15.77 1.11
CA MET A 1 -0.52 -14.60 0.43
C MET A 1 0.46 -13.95 -0.54
N VAL A 2 1.65 -13.60 -0.08
CA VAL A 2 2.73 -13.02 -0.90
C VAL A 2 3.93 -13.96 -0.86
N ILE A 3 4.51 -14.28 -2.03
CA ILE A 3 5.69 -15.13 -2.17
C ILE A 3 6.67 -14.44 -3.11
N LEU A 4 7.89 -14.22 -2.66
CA LEU A 4 9.01 -13.73 -3.44
C LEU A 4 10.12 -14.79 -3.45
N GLU A 5 10.62 -15.13 -4.64
CA GLU A 5 11.67 -16.12 -4.84
C GLU A 5 12.82 -15.49 -5.65
N ASN A 6 13.98 -15.30 -5.00
CA ASN A 6 15.20 -14.74 -5.59
C ASN A 6 14.95 -13.44 -6.38
N VAL A 7 14.22 -12.49 -5.76
CA VAL A 7 13.85 -11.25 -6.43
C VAL A 7 14.99 -10.26 -6.39
N TYR A 8 15.33 -9.71 -7.56
CA TYR A 8 16.30 -8.63 -7.75
C TYR A 8 15.63 -7.43 -8.39
N LYS A 9 16.10 -6.24 -8.06
CA LYS A 9 15.73 -5.01 -8.76
C LYS A 9 16.95 -4.14 -8.97
N VAL A 10 17.26 -3.89 -10.25
CA VAL A 10 18.32 -2.98 -10.68
C VAL A 10 17.66 -1.84 -11.47
N TYR A 11 17.90 -0.61 -11.06
CA TYR A 11 17.52 0.58 -11.82
C TYR A 11 18.65 0.99 -12.75
N ASN A 12 18.33 1.57 -13.90
CA ASN A 12 19.29 2.03 -14.91
C ASN A 12 20.27 0.92 -15.36
N GLU A 13 19.80 -0.31 -15.46
CA GLU A 13 20.59 -1.47 -15.85
C GLU A 13 21.31 -1.22 -17.19
N GLY A 14 22.60 -1.61 -17.28
CA GLY A 14 23.46 -1.40 -18.45
C GLY A 14 24.04 0.03 -18.58
N THR A 15 23.81 0.91 -17.64
CA THR A 15 24.40 2.26 -17.60
C THR A 15 25.43 2.41 -16.48
N GLN A 16 26.22 3.48 -16.53
CA GLN A 16 27.14 3.84 -15.43
C GLN A 16 26.43 4.23 -14.12
N GLN A 17 25.11 4.48 -14.18
CA GLN A 17 24.26 4.85 -13.05
C GLN A 17 23.42 3.64 -12.57
N ALA A 18 23.81 2.43 -12.93
CA ALA A 18 23.13 1.22 -12.47
C ALA A 18 23.16 1.15 -10.94
N PHE A 19 21.97 0.94 -10.35
CA PHE A 19 21.79 0.84 -8.89
C PHE A 19 20.97 -0.38 -8.55
N GLU A 20 21.53 -1.28 -7.76
CA GLU A 20 20.87 -2.50 -7.31
C GLU A 20 20.07 -2.21 -6.03
N ALA A 21 18.79 -1.99 -6.19
CA ALA A 21 17.88 -1.62 -5.11
C ALA A 21 17.42 -2.81 -4.26
N LEU A 22 17.33 -4.01 -4.84
CA LEU A 22 17.00 -5.25 -4.12
C LEU A 22 17.89 -6.41 -4.60
N ARG A 23 18.32 -7.23 -3.65
CA ARG A 23 19.27 -8.34 -3.87
C ARG A 23 18.72 -9.63 -3.28
N SER A 24 18.42 -10.61 -4.15
CA SER A 24 18.02 -11.95 -3.75
C SER A 24 16.96 -12.00 -2.65
N ILE A 25 15.91 -11.19 -2.79
CA ILE A 25 14.83 -11.16 -1.79
C ILE A 25 14.05 -12.46 -1.88
N ASN A 26 13.99 -13.15 -0.74
CA ASN A 26 13.15 -14.32 -0.51
C ASN A 26 12.23 -14.02 0.66
N LEU A 27 10.90 -14.04 0.43
CA LEU A 27 9.92 -13.66 1.43
C LEU A 27 8.61 -14.42 1.24
N HIS A 28 8.06 -14.88 2.33
CA HIS A 28 6.72 -15.45 2.36
C HIS A 28 5.88 -14.76 3.43
N ILE A 29 4.71 -14.27 3.04
CA ILE A 29 3.71 -13.64 3.94
C ILE A 29 2.41 -14.42 3.80
N ALA A 30 1.88 -14.89 4.92
CA ALA A 30 0.62 -15.63 4.96
C ALA A 30 -0.60 -14.73 4.77
N LYS A 31 -1.75 -15.31 4.43
CA LYS A 31 -3.02 -14.57 4.39
C LYS A 31 -3.43 -14.13 5.80
N GLY A 32 -3.86 -12.88 5.93
CA GLY A 32 -4.26 -12.29 7.23
C GLY A 32 -3.07 -11.87 8.12
N GLU A 33 -1.83 -12.05 7.65
CA GLU A 33 -0.64 -11.64 8.40
C GLU A 33 -0.42 -10.12 8.28
N THR A 34 -0.05 -9.48 9.39
CA THR A 34 0.43 -8.10 9.40
C THR A 34 1.95 -8.11 9.59
N VAL A 35 2.67 -7.52 8.64
CA VAL A 35 4.14 -7.51 8.59
C VAL A 35 4.65 -6.07 8.51
N ILE A 36 5.68 -5.77 9.31
CA ILE A 36 6.44 -4.53 9.21
C ILE A 36 7.72 -4.79 8.41
N LEU A 37 7.97 -3.97 7.40
CA LEU A 37 9.28 -3.83 6.76
C LEU A 37 9.99 -2.66 7.43
N SER A 38 10.95 -2.95 8.30
CA SER A 38 11.72 -1.97 9.08
C SER A 38 13.10 -1.75 8.43
N GLY A 39 13.64 -0.55 8.51
CA GLY A 39 14.96 -0.22 8.00
C GLY A 39 15.11 1.26 7.69
N VAL A 40 16.35 1.71 7.57
CA VAL A 40 16.67 3.11 7.26
C VAL A 40 16.16 3.56 5.89
N SER A 41 16.11 4.86 5.64
CA SER A 41 15.82 5.39 4.30
C SER A 41 16.83 4.82 3.29
N GLY A 42 16.33 4.44 2.10
CA GLY A 42 17.17 3.82 1.05
C GLY A 42 17.41 2.30 1.22
N SER A 43 16.91 1.64 2.26
CA SER A 43 17.11 0.19 2.45
C SER A 43 16.34 -0.72 1.46
N GLY A 44 15.50 -0.16 0.56
CA GLY A 44 14.76 -0.91 -0.45
C GLY A 44 13.29 -1.19 -0.12
N LYS A 45 12.76 -0.74 1.03
CA LYS A 45 11.37 -1.00 1.48
C LYS A 45 10.32 -0.56 0.45
N SER A 46 10.37 0.71 0.02
CA SER A 46 9.41 1.26 -0.95
C SER A 46 9.53 0.58 -2.33
N THR A 47 10.75 0.20 -2.73
CA THR A 47 10.98 -0.61 -3.94
C THR A 47 10.31 -1.97 -3.80
N LEU A 48 10.47 -2.65 -2.66
CA LEU A 48 9.84 -3.94 -2.41
C LEU A 48 8.31 -3.84 -2.44
N LEU A 49 7.72 -2.82 -1.79
CA LEU A 49 6.28 -2.55 -1.86
C LEU A 49 5.81 -2.29 -3.29
N SER A 50 6.56 -1.51 -4.08
CA SER A 50 6.21 -1.21 -5.48
C SER A 50 6.18 -2.47 -6.35
N LEU A 51 7.10 -3.41 -6.13
CA LEU A 51 7.10 -4.71 -6.83
C LEU A 51 5.90 -5.58 -6.40
N ILE A 52 5.59 -5.66 -5.10
CA ILE A 52 4.43 -6.40 -4.58
C ILE A 52 3.12 -5.79 -5.08
N ALA A 53 3.08 -4.46 -5.23
CA ALA A 53 1.94 -3.73 -5.79
C ALA A 53 1.81 -3.89 -7.31
N ALA A 54 2.75 -4.54 -8.00
CA ALA A 54 2.85 -4.54 -9.46
C ALA A 54 2.84 -3.12 -10.06
N LEU A 55 3.38 -2.13 -9.34
CA LEU A 55 3.65 -0.77 -9.83
C LEU A 55 4.96 -0.71 -10.61
N ASP A 56 5.86 -1.64 -10.32
CA ASP A 56 7.15 -1.82 -11.00
C ASP A 56 7.40 -3.33 -11.21
N LYS A 57 8.36 -3.67 -12.08
CA LYS A 57 8.72 -5.06 -12.40
C LYS A 57 10.09 -5.39 -11.82
N PRO A 58 10.28 -6.60 -11.28
CA PRO A 58 11.61 -7.05 -10.87
C PRO A 58 12.52 -7.21 -12.10
N SER A 59 13.84 -7.00 -11.92
CA SER A 59 14.84 -7.31 -12.94
C SER A 59 14.98 -8.82 -13.13
N SER A 60 14.86 -9.59 -12.04
CA SER A 60 14.79 -11.05 -12.06
C SER A 60 14.07 -11.60 -10.83
N GLY A 61 13.80 -12.91 -10.83
CA GLY A 61 13.09 -13.59 -9.77
C GLY A 61 11.58 -13.68 -10.01
N LYS A 62 10.86 -14.19 -9.02
CA LYS A 62 9.44 -14.49 -9.13
C LYS A 62 8.67 -13.86 -7.97
N ILE A 63 7.55 -13.24 -8.30
CA ILE A 63 6.62 -12.64 -7.33
C ILE A 63 5.23 -13.20 -7.58
N VAL A 64 4.68 -13.86 -6.56
CA VAL A 64 3.31 -14.38 -6.56
C VAL A 64 2.54 -13.68 -5.44
N VAL A 65 1.37 -13.12 -5.77
CA VAL A 65 0.49 -12.50 -4.78
C VAL A 65 -0.93 -13.00 -4.98
N ALA A 66 -1.57 -13.45 -3.91
CA ALA A 66 -2.90 -14.06 -3.95
C ALA A 66 -3.03 -15.22 -4.96
N GLY A 67 -1.94 -15.99 -5.17
CA GLY A 67 -1.89 -17.09 -6.11
C GLY A 67 -1.60 -16.70 -7.57
N GLU A 68 -1.49 -15.41 -7.88
CA GLU A 68 -1.22 -14.90 -9.23
C GLU A 68 0.24 -14.49 -9.39
N LEU A 69 0.88 -14.92 -10.50
CA LEU A 69 2.25 -14.55 -10.84
C LEU A 69 2.28 -13.13 -11.42
N ILE A 70 2.69 -12.17 -10.60
CA ILE A 70 2.64 -10.75 -10.97
C ILE A 70 3.94 -10.21 -11.59
N SER A 71 5.06 -10.89 -11.41
CA SER A 71 6.39 -10.41 -11.86
C SER A 71 6.54 -10.21 -13.37
N LYS A 72 5.61 -10.76 -14.17
CA LYS A 72 5.64 -10.69 -15.65
C LYS A 72 4.33 -10.16 -16.25
N LEU A 73 3.43 -9.59 -15.43
CA LEU A 73 2.16 -9.08 -15.95
C LEU A 73 2.40 -7.93 -16.95
N PRO A 74 1.72 -7.93 -18.12
CA PRO A 74 1.60 -6.75 -18.94
C PRO A 74 0.95 -5.60 -18.15
N ASP A 75 1.26 -4.36 -18.49
CA ASP A 75 0.85 -3.18 -17.70
C ASP A 75 -0.67 -3.06 -17.53
N LEU A 76 -1.44 -3.42 -18.55
CA LEU A 76 -2.90 -3.46 -18.48
C LEU A 76 -3.38 -4.45 -17.41
N HIS A 77 -2.89 -5.70 -17.45
CA HIS A 77 -3.25 -6.72 -16.46
C HIS A 77 -2.75 -6.38 -15.05
N ALA A 78 -1.57 -5.76 -14.95
CA ALA A 78 -1.06 -5.25 -13.67
C ALA A 78 -1.98 -4.18 -13.08
N SER A 79 -2.54 -3.29 -13.92
CA SER A 79 -3.51 -2.27 -13.50
C SER A 79 -4.83 -2.90 -13.03
N GLU A 80 -5.38 -3.84 -13.78
CA GLU A 80 -6.58 -4.60 -13.39
C GLU A 80 -6.38 -5.38 -12.08
N TYR A 81 -5.21 -5.99 -11.94
CA TYR A 81 -4.83 -6.72 -10.73
C TYR A 81 -4.81 -5.80 -9.51
N ARG A 82 -4.15 -4.63 -9.62
CA ARG A 82 -4.15 -3.62 -8.53
C ARG A 82 -5.56 -3.20 -8.16
N ALA A 83 -6.37 -2.84 -9.17
CA ALA A 83 -7.73 -2.37 -8.96
C ALA A 83 -8.65 -3.39 -8.26
N LYS A 84 -8.31 -4.69 -8.30
CA LYS A 84 -9.12 -5.77 -7.71
C LYS A 84 -8.58 -6.27 -6.38
N ARG A 85 -7.26 -6.25 -6.16
CA ARG A 85 -6.61 -7.01 -5.09
C ARG A 85 -5.85 -6.20 -4.07
N ILE A 86 -5.34 -5.01 -4.46
CA ILE A 86 -4.36 -4.29 -3.67
C ILE A 86 -4.83 -2.87 -3.34
N GLY A 87 -4.85 -2.53 -2.05
CA GLY A 87 -4.97 -1.16 -1.58
C GLY A 87 -3.59 -0.59 -1.24
N VAL A 88 -3.25 0.58 -1.78
CA VAL A 88 -1.96 1.23 -1.50
C VAL A 88 -2.17 2.56 -0.81
N VAL A 89 -1.52 2.74 0.34
CA VAL A 89 -1.42 4.00 1.07
C VAL A 89 0.00 4.53 0.92
N PHE A 90 0.16 5.61 0.18
CA PHE A 90 1.45 6.21 -0.13
C PHE A 90 1.86 7.26 0.91
N GLN A 91 3.16 7.46 1.09
CA GLN A 91 3.74 8.47 1.98
C GLN A 91 3.25 9.89 1.67
N HIS A 92 3.17 10.27 0.38
CA HIS A 92 2.73 11.59 -0.08
C HIS A 92 1.25 11.64 -0.47
N PHE A 93 0.43 10.70 0.04
CA PHE A 93 -1.01 10.55 -0.21
C PHE A 93 -1.36 10.30 -1.68
N ASN A 94 -0.68 10.91 -2.65
CA ASN A 94 -0.91 10.84 -4.10
C ASN A 94 -2.40 11.08 -4.45
N LEU A 95 -3.00 12.10 -3.83
CA LEU A 95 -4.37 12.53 -4.13
C LEU A 95 -4.36 13.41 -5.38
N LEU A 96 -5.45 13.33 -6.13
CA LEU A 96 -5.70 14.20 -7.27
C LEU A 96 -6.24 15.53 -6.75
N GLU A 97 -5.39 16.56 -6.75
CA GLU A 97 -5.62 17.80 -6.03
C GLU A 97 -6.85 18.58 -6.50
N ASP A 98 -7.22 18.48 -7.78
CA ASP A 98 -8.36 19.18 -8.38
C ASP A 98 -9.70 18.47 -8.14
N LEU A 99 -9.68 17.30 -7.49
CA LEU A 99 -10.86 16.51 -7.19
C LEU A 99 -11.30 16.65 -5.73
N SER A 100 -12.58 16.39 -5.47
CA SER A 100 -13.14 16.25 -4.13
C SER A 100 -12.64 14.96 -3.45
N VAL A 101 -12.97 14.80 -2.16
CA VAL A 101 -12.71 13.57 -1.40
C VAL A 101 -13.40 12.38 -2.05
N GLU A 102 -14.70 12.48 -2.35
CA GLU A 102 -15.47 11.40 -2.97
C GLU A 102 -14.90 11.02 -4.34
N GLU A 103 -14.60 12.00 -5.20
CA GLU A 103 -14.00 11.74 -6.51
C GLU A 103 -12.64 11.04 -6.40
N ASN A 104 -11.78 11.43 -5.45
CA ASN A 104 -10.53 10.71 -5.20
C ASN A 104 -10.77 9.25 -4.77
N VAL A 105 -11.78 9.02 -3.94
CA VAL A 105 -12.08 7.67 -3.42
C VAL A 105 -12.63 6.77 -4.52
N ILE A 106 -13.41 7.27 -5.47
CA ILE A 106 -13.99 6.47 -6.55
C ILE A 106 -13.00 6.16 -7.70
N VAL A 107 -11.87 6.89 -7.80
CA VAL A 107 -10.90 6.70 -8.90
C VAL A 107 -10.57 5.22 -9.19
N PRO A 108 -10.30 4.34 -8.20
CA PRO A 108 -10.00 2.94 -8.46
C PRO A 108 -11.17 2.15 -9.09
N LEU A 109 -12.40 2.66 -8.99
CA LEU A 109 -13.60 2.00 -9.48
C LEU A 109 -14.06 2.46 -10.86
N ILE A 110 -13.43 3.49 -11.45
CA ILE A 110 -13.88 4.10 -12.73
C ILE A 110 -13.98 3.05 -13.85
N HIS A 111 -13.06 2.09 -13.89
CA HIS A 111 -13.03 1.05 -14.92
C HIS A 111 -13.58 -0.31 -14.43
N SER A 112 -14.31 -0.34 -13.30
CA SER A 112 -14.83 -1.59 -12.71
C SER A 112 -16.02 -2.19 -13.47
N GLY A 113 -16.69 -1.41 -14.33
CA GLY A 113 -17.95 -1.80 -14.97
C GLY A 113 -19.18 -1.79 -14.04
N LEU A 114 -19.02 -1.33 -12.79
CA LEU A 114 -20.12 -1.22 -11.82
C LEU A 114 -21.05 -0.05 -12.15
N SER A 115 -22.31 -0.14 -11.68
CA SER A 115 -23.24 0.99 -11.78
C SER A 115 -22.78 2.18 -10.92
N LEU A 116 -23.16 3.40 -11.30
CA LEU A 116 -22.82 4.60 -10.54
C LEU A 116 -23.34 4.53 -9.09
N SER A 117 -24.55 4.01 -8.88
CA SER A 117 -25.12 3.83 -7.54
C SER A 117 -24.27 2.88 -6.68
N THR A 118 -23.80 1.76 -7.24
CA THR A 118 -22.90 0.82 -6.55
C THR A 118 -21.57 1.47 -6.19
N ILE A 119 -20.99 2.23 -7.11
CA ILE A 119 -19.73 2.97 -6.87
C ILE A 119 -19.89 3.97 -5.72
N GLN A 120 -20.98 4.73 -5.71
CA GLN A 120 -21.28 5.69 -4.64
C GLN A 120 -21.49 5.01 -3.28
N GLU A 121 -22.19 3.87 -3.23
CA GLU A 121 -22.35 3.09 -1.99
C GLU A 121 -21.01 2.57 -1.46
N MET A 122 -20.18 2.03 -2.34
CA MET A 122 -18.82 1.57 -1.97
C MET A 122 -17.96 2.73 -1.46
N ALA A 123 -18.00 3.87 -2.12
CA ALA A 123 -17.27 5.07 -1.73
C ALA A 123 -17.74 5.58 -0.36
N ALA A 124 -19.05 5.69 -0.15
CA ALA A 124 -19.63 6.13 1.13
C ALA A 124 -19.20 5.21 2.29
N LYS A 125 -19.27 3.88 2.10
CA LYS A 125 -18.84 2.88 3.07
C LYS A 125 -17.34 3.01 3.38
N SER A 126 -16.51 3.20 2.36
CA SER A 126 -15.07 3.35 2.54
C SER A 126 -14.70 4.66 3.24
N MET A 127 -15.34 5.77 2.88
CA MET A 127 -15.17 7.06 3.55
C MET A 127 -15.62 7.02 5.01
N GLN A 128 -16.68 6.27 5.32
CA GLN A 128 -17.14 6.06 6.70
C GLN A 128 -16.08 5.30 7.52
N ARG A 129 -15.52 4.21 6.98
CA ARG A 129 -14.46 3.43 7.63
C ARG A 129 -13.20 4.27 7.91
N ALA A 130 -12.86 5.19 7.02
CA ALA A 130 -11.74 6.09 7.16
C ALA A 130 -12.08 7.38 7.95
N ALA A 131 -13.31 7.52 8.48
CA ALA A 131 -13.79 8.69 9.21
C ALA A 131 -13.60 10.02 8.42
N ILE A 132 -13.87 10.03 7.10
CA ILE A 132 -13.73 11.21 6.22
C ILE A 132 -15.04 11.57 5.49
N GLY A 133 -16.11 10.80 5.65
CA GLY A 133 -17.37 10.98 4.91
C GLY A 133 -18.01 12.36 5.06
N HIS A 134 -17.79 13.04 6.19
CA HIS A 134 -18.28 14.42 6.42
C HIS A 134 -17.61 15.46 5.51
N LYS A 135 -16.57 15.09 4.76
CA LYS A 135 -15.82 15.94 3.82
C LYS A 135 -16.00 15.50 2.36
N ALA A 136 -16.94 14.61 2.05
CA ALA A 136 -17.09 13.97 0.74
C ALA A 136 -17.01 14.95 -0.45
N THR A 137 -17.69 16.08 -0.37
CA THR A 137 -17.75 17.10 -1.43
C THR A 137 -16.64 18.15 -1.38
N GLN A 138 -15.80 18.14 -0.34
CA GLN A 138 -14.73 19.12 -0.18
C GLN A 138 -13.54 18.80 -1.07
N SER A 139 -12.91 19.84 -1.65
CA SER A 139 -11.66 19.69 -2.41
C SER A 139 -10.53 19.18 -1.48
N VAL A 140 -9.74 18.25 -1.96
CA VAL A 140 -8.61 17.71 -1.18
C VAL A 140 -7.50 18.74 -0.92
N LYS A 141 -7.46 19.85 -1.69
CA LYS A 141 -6.56 20.99 -1.44
C LYS A 141 -6.79 21.64 -0.08
N GLU A 142 -8.04 21.65 0.36
CA GLU A 142 -8.48 22.31 1.60
C GLU A 142 -8.34 21.43 2.84
N LEU A 143 -7.91 20.17 2.67
CA LEU A 143 -7.79 19.21 3.74
C LEU A 143 -6.49 19.40 4.54
N SER A 144 -6.57 19.20 5.84
CA SER A 144 -5.40 18.99 6.70
C SER A 144 -4.65 17.70 6.34
N GLY A 145 -3.39 17.55 6.77
CA GLY A 145 -2.60 16.35 6.52
C GLY A 145 -3.30 15.06 6.99
N GLY A 146 -3.90 15.08 8.17
CA GLY A 146 -4.65 13.92 8.68
C GLY A 146 -5.92 13.61 7.88
N GLU A 147 -6.61 14.62 7.33
CA GLU A 147 -7.76 14.41 6.45
C GLU A 147 -7.33 13.88 5.08
N LYS A 148 -6.21 14.37 4.52
CA LYS A 148 -5.61 13.83 3.29
C LYS A 148 -5.24 12.36 3.47
N GLN A 149 -4.65 11.99 4.60
CA GLN A 149 -4.35 10.60 4.91
C GLN A 149 -5.62 9.74 4.96
N ARG A 150 -6.68 10.18 5.64
CA ARG A 150 -7.94 9.45 5.69
C ARG A 150 -8.60 9.33 4.32
N CYS A 151 -8.50 10.34 3.46
CA CYS A 151 -8.93 10.26 2.07
C CYS A 151 -8.13 9.21 1.29
N ALA A 152 -6.80 9.17 1.43
CA ALA A 152 -5.94 8.18 0.79
C ALA A 152 -6.24 6.76 1.29
N ILE A 153 -6.55 6.58 2.57
CA ILE A 153 -6.99 5.30 3.14
C ILE A 153 -8.34 4.89 2.54
N ALA A 154 -9.32 5.80 2.52
CA ALA A 154 -10.62 5.51 1.92
C ALA A 154 -10.48 5.08 0.46
N ARG A 155 -9.66 5.76 -0.33
CA ARG A 155 -9.35 5.37 -1.70
C ARG A 155 -8.72 3.98 -1.79
N ALA A 156 -7.77 3.67 -0.91
CA ALA A 156 -7.12 2.37 -0.89
C ALA A 156 -8.07 1.21 -0.52
N LEU A 157 -9.13 1.48 0.23
CA LEU A 157 -10.07 0.48 0.74
C LEU A 157 -11.36 0.33 -0.08
N VAL A 158 -11.62 1.22 -1.05
CA VAL A 158 -12.93 1.32 -1.72
C VAL A 158 -13.36 0.04 -2.43
N HIS A 159 -12.42 -0.71 -2.99
CA HIS A 159 -12.66 -2.00 -3.66
C HIS A 159 -12.48 -3.23 -2.75
N GLU A 160 -12.43 -3.03 -1.44
CA GLU A 160 -12.28 -4.07 -0.40
C GLU A 160 -11.06 -5.01 -0.62
N PRO A 161 -9.85 -4.50 -0.82
CA PRO A 161 -8.68 -5.30 -1.18
C PRO A 161 -8.38 -6.40 -0.16
N GLU A 162 -7.73 -7.49 -0.62
CA GLU A 162 -7.22 -8.56 0.25
C GLU A 162 -5.86 -8.21 0.85
N LEU A 163 -5.06 -7.40 0.13
CA LEU A 163 -3.73 -6.96 0.53
C LEU A 163 -3.67 -5.43 0.62
N ILE A 164 -3.18 -4.94 1.73
CA ILE A 164 -2.99 -3.52 1.99
C ILE A 164 -1.49 -3.25 2.15
N LEU A 165 -0.99 -2.31 1.37
CA LEU A 165 0.39 -1.88 1.38
C LEU A 165 0.45 -0.42 1.87
N CYS A 166 1.28 -0.15 2.87
CA CYS A 166 1.47 1.19 3.44
C CYS A 166 2.94 1.56 3.36
N ASP A 167 3.27 2.64 2.68
CA ASP A 167 4.63 3.16 2.58
C ASP A 167 4.75 4.43 3.42
N GLU A 168 5.54 4.36 4.51
CA GLU A 168 5.76 5.42 5.51
C GLU A 168 4.47 6.18 5.91
N PRO A 169 3.43 5.47 6.32
CA PRO A 169 2.06 6.03 6.38
C PRO A 169 1.86 7.12 7.44
N THR A 170 2.77 7.26 8.39
CA THR A 170 2.69 8.26 9.48
C THR A 170 3.73 9.38 9.37
N ALA A 171 4.60 9.35 8.36
CA ALA A 171 5.71 10.30 8.24
C ALA A 171 5.28 11.78 8.20
N ASN A 172 4.07 12.06 7.71
CA ASN A 172 3.52 13.42 7.58
C ASN A 172 2.37 13.69 8.57
N LEU A 173 2.25 12.89 9.63
CA LEU A 173 1.16 12.99 10.62
C LEU A 173 1.67 13.40 11.99
N ASP A 174 0.84 14.14 12.72
CA ASP A 174 1.02 14.28 14.16
C ASP A 174 0.67 12.98 14.89
N LYS A 175 1.02 12.92 16.18
CA LYS A 175 0.80 11.75 17.03
C LYS A 175 -0.67 11.32 17.11
N ALA A 176 -1.60 12.27 17.16
CA ALA A 176 -3.03 11.96 17.29
C ALA A 176 -3.57 11.33 16.01
N ASN A 177 -3.18 11.83 14.83
CA ASN A 177 -3.56 11.23 13.55
C ASN A 177 -2.85 9.89 13.30
N SER A 178 -1.60 9.72 13.75
CA SER A 178 -0.90 8.42 13.70
C SER A 178 -1.63 7.35 14.51
N LEU A 179 -2.12 7.66 15.70
CA LEU A 179 -2.90 6.73 16.52
C LEU A 179 -4.23 6.33 15.83
N LYS A 180 -4.94 7.28 15.25
CA LYS A 180 -6.17 6.98 14.47
C LYS A 180 -5.89 6.10 13.26
N PHE A 181 -4.75 6.28 12.61
CA PHE A 181 -4.34 5.39 11.52
C PHE A 181 -4.10 3.96 12.03
N ILE A 182 -3.42 3.80 13.17
CA ILE A 182 -3.20 2.50 13.81
C ILE A 182 -4.52 1.80 14.15
N GLU A 183 -5.52 2.53 14.68
CA GLU A 183 -6.85 1.98 14.96
C GLU A 183 -7.52 1.42 13.67
N ILE A 184 -7.35 2.11 12.54
CA ILE A 184 -7.84 1.62 11.24
C ILE A 184 -7.10 0.34 10.83
N LEU A 185 -5.78 0.27 11.00
CA LEU A 185 -5.01 -0.94 10.69
C LEU A 185 -5.42 -2.12 11.56
N GLU A 186 -5.66 -1.92 12.86
CA GLU A 186 -6.12 -2.94 13.78
C GLU A 186 -7.50 -3.48 13.37
N MET A 187 -8.43 -2.60 13.01
CA MET A 187 -9.72 -2.99 12.44
C MET A 187 -9.55 -3.83 11.17
N LEU A 188 -8.67 -3.44 10.26
CA LEU A 188 -8.42 -4.17 9.01
C LEU A 188 -7.79 -5.54 9.27
N HIS A 189 -6.87 -5.64 10.22
CA HIS A 189 -6.30 -6.91 10.68
C HIS A 189 -7.40 -7.83 11.25
N THR A 190 -8.29 -7.31 12.11
CA THR A 190 -9.43 -8.06 12.66
C THR A 190 -10.38 -8.57 11.57
N LEU A 191 -10.50 -7.84 10.45
CA LEU A 191 -11.25 -8.26 9.25
C LEU A 191 -10.49 -9.30 8.40
N GLY A 192 -9.34 -9.79 8.85
CA GLY A 192 -8.53 -10.80 8.16
C GLY A 192 -7.78 -10.29 6.93
N LYS A 193 -7.59 -8.96 6.81
CA LYS A 193 -6.79 -8.40 5.71
C LYS A 193 -5.31 -8.69 5.93
N THR A 194 -4.58 -8.92 4.84
CA THR A 194 -3.10 -8.99 4.87
C THR A 194 -2.56 -7.58 4.77
N ILE A 195 -1.63 -7.20 5.63
CA ILE A 195 -1.12 -5.83 5.73
C ILE A 195 0.41 -5.85 5.71
N ILE A 196 1.02 -5.04 4.85
CA ILE A 196 2.47 -4.85 4.81
C ILE A 196 2.73 -3.35 4.98
N ILE A 197 3.50 -2.99 6.00
CA ILE A 197 3.82 -1.60 6.34
C ILE A 197 5.32 -1.42 6.25
N ALA A 198 5.78 -0.58 5.31
CA ALA A 198 7.16 -0.12 5.27
C ALA A 198 7.27 1.13 6.14
N THR A 199 8.10 1.07 7.17
CA THR A 199 8.31 2.21 8.06
C THR A 199 9.64 2.09 8.82
N HIS A 200 10.13 3.23 9.30
CA HIS A 200 11.23 3.32 10.27
C HIS A 200 10.72 3.77 11.65
N ASP A 201 9.40 3.99 11.82
CA ASP A 201 8.80 4.41 13.09
C ASP A 201 8.66 3.20 14.04
N PRO A 202 9.39 3.19 15.18
CA PRO A 202 9.38 2.07 16.12
C PRO A 202 8.01 1.87 16.81
N LEU A 203 7.09 2.83 16.66
CA LEU A 203 5.73 2.71 17.19
C LEU A 203 5.03 1.48 16.61
N PHE A 204 5.25 1.17 15.32
CA PHE A 204 4.59 0.05 14.65
C PHE A 204 5.09 -1.32 15.11
N GLU A 205 6.36 -1.44 15.51
CA GLU A 205 6.95 -2.71 15.95
C GLU A 205 6.34 -3.24 17.25
N LYS A 206 5.71 -2.34 18.05
CA LYS A 206 5.14 -2.65 19.37
C LYS A 206 3.64 -2.96 19.32
N LEU A 207 3.02 -2.94 18.16
CA LEU A 207 1.58 -3.17 18.03
C LEU A 207 1.27 -4.67 18.18
N SER A 208 0.26 -4.99 18.98
CA SER A 208 -0.10 -6.36 19.36
C SER A 208 -0.56 -7.22 18.17
N PHE A 209 -1.07 -6.61 17.10
CA PHE A 209 -1.53 -7.29 15.90
C PHE A 209 -0.44 -7.48 14.83
N VAL A 210 0.79 -7.01 15.07
CA VAL A 210 1.93 -7.23 14.17
C VAL A 210 2.48 -8.64 14.39
N GLY A 211 2.45 -9.47 13.33
CA GLY A 211 2.94 -10.84 13.39
C GLY A 211 4.46 -10.93 13.29
N ARG A 212 5.08 -10.12 12.43
CA ARG A 212 6.55 -10.10 12.22
C ARG A 212 7.07 -8.73 11.86
N VAL A 213 8.31 -8.48 12.29
CA VAL A 213 9.14 -7.38 11.81
C VAL A 213 10.27 -7.95 10.95
N ILE A 214 10.39 -7.45 9.74
CA ILE A 214 11.41 -7.85 8.75
C ILE A 214 12.35 -6.66 8.59
N HIS A 215 13.61 -6.85 8.98
CA HIS A 215 14.62 -5.80 8.85
C HIS A 215 15.25 -5.82 7.46
N MET A 216 15.26 -4.66 6.81
CA MET A 216 15.89 -4.46 5.51
C MET A 216 17.07 -3.49 5.62
N GLU A 217 18.18 -3.86 5.01
CA GLU A 217 19.39 -3.04 4.91
C GLU A 217 20.07 -3.28 3.56
N ASP A 218 20.45 -2.21 2.86
CA ASP A 218 21.15 -2.27 1.56
C ASP A 218 20.52 -3.23 0.54
N GLY A 219 19.18 -3.24 0.46
CA GLY A 219 18.44 -4.06 -0.50
C GLY A 219 18.35 -5.55 -0.17
N ILE A 220 18.70 -5.97 1.06
CA ILE A 220 18.57 -7.36 1.53
C ILE A 220 17.70 -7.45 2.78
N ILE A 221 17.08 -8.61 3.00
CA ILE A 221 16.42 -8.95 4.26
C ILE A 221 17.50 -9.51 5.21
N LYS A 222 17.59 -8.92 6.41
CA LYS A 222 18.44 -9.44 7.48
C LYS A 222 17.70 -10.54 8.23
N THR A 223 18.37 -11.64 8.43
CA THR A 223 17.92 -12.80 9.25
C THR A 223 18.29 -12.61 10.71
#